data_d148846f2709684fad9bc3e59c3a285d
#
_entry.id   d148846f2709684fad9bc3e59c3a285d
#
_cell.length_a   1.000
_cell.length_b   1.000
_cell.length_c   1.000
_cell.angle_alpha   90.00
_cell.angle_beta   90.00
_cell.angle_gamma   90.00
#
_symmetry.space_group_name_H-M   'P 1'
#
loop_
_entity.id
_entity.type
_entity.pdbx_description
1 polymer ?
#
loop_
_entity_poly.entity_id
_entity_poly.type
_entity_poly.pdbx_seq_one_letter_code
_entity_poly.pdbx_strand_id
1 'polypeptide(L)'
;MTYKPLPDSLTIKSSSINGLGLFATQDIKDGTQLGITHILINDEIIRSPLGGFINHQDNPNCVRIPVGNKSYLHTIKQINQGEELTLKYTIYKV
;
A
#
# COMPACT_ATOMS: atom_id res chain seq x y z
N MET A 1 -11.13 -14.42 -17.10
CA MET A 1 -10.83 -13.30 -16.21
C MET A 1 -9.52 -13.55 -15.50
N THR A 2 -8.65 -12.57 -15.42
CA THR A 2 -7.35 -12.73 -14.78
C THR A 2 -7.36 -12.05 -13.42
N TYR A 3 -6.89 -12.77 -12.40
CA TYR A 3 -6.74 -12.20 -11.08
C TYR A 3 -5.60 -11.17 -11.07
N LYS A 4 -5.88 -9.99 -10.55
CA LYS A 4 -4.87 -8.93 -10.44
C LYS A 4 -4.73 -8.54 -8.96
N PRO A 5 -3.68 -9.00 -8.30
CA PRO A 5 -3.48 -8.65 -6.88
C PRO A 5 -3.10 -7.21 -6.67
N LEU A 6 -2.64 -6.51 -7.72
CA LEU A 6 -2.31 -5.10 -7.67
C LEU A 6 -3.08 -4.34 -8.75
N PRO A 7 -3.45 -3.07 -8.48
CA PRO A 7 -4.01 -2.23 -9.54
C PRO A 7 -2.96 -1.96 -10.63
N ASP A 8 -3.42 -1.59 -11.82
CA ASP A 8 -2.53 -1.33 -12.95
C ASP A 8 -1.55 -0.19 -12.69
N SER A 9 -1.88 0.68 -11.76
CA SER A 9 -1.03 1.82 -11.41
C SER A 9 0.16 1.46 -10.54
N LEU A 10 0.28 0.20 -10.10
CA LEU A 10 1.34 -0.23 -9.20
C LEU A 10 2.09 -1.43 -9.72
N THR A 11 3.36 -1.53 -9.34
CA THR A 11 4.20 -2.69 -9.64
C THR A 11 5.16 -2.92 -8.47
N ILE A 12 5.77 -4.09 -8.44
CA ILE A 12 6.74 -4.45 -7.41
C ILE A 12 8.13 -4.39 -8.03
N LYS A 13 9.05 -3.68 -7.36
CA LYS A 13 10.43 -3.52 -7.81
C LYS A 13 11.36 -3.51 -6.61
N SER A 14 12.66 -3.62 -6.87
CA SER A 14 13.67 -3.48 -5.82
C SER A 14 13.59 -2.08 -5.22
N SER A 15 13.61 -2.01 -3.90
CA SER A 15 13.48 -0.76 -3.14
C SER A 15 14.81 -0.36 -2.54
N SER A 16 15.09 0.95 -2.50
CA SER A 16 16.23 1.46 -1.78
C SER A 16 16.01 1.48 -0.26
N ILE A 17 14.76 1.32 0.16
CA ILE A 17 14.42 1.30 1.59
C ILE A 17 14.66 -0.08 2.16
N ASN A 18 14.06 -1.10 1.56
CA ASN A 18 14.19 -2.46 2.05
C ASN A 18 13.65 -3.44 0.99
N GLY A 19 14.47 -4.41 0.60
CA GLY A 19 14.06 -5.49 -0.29
C GLY A 19 13.26 -5.05 -1.50
N LEU A 20 12.01 -5.50 -1.58
CA LEU A 20 11.07 -5.13 -2.63
C LEU A 20 10.10 -4.08 -2.11
N GLY A 21 9.55 -3.27 -3.00
CA GLY A 21 8.59 -2.24 -2.66
C GLY A 21 7.55 -2.06 -3.75
N LEU A 22 6.56 -1.22 -3.45
CA LEU A 22 5.52 -0.86 -4.41
C LEU A 22 5.89 0.44 -5.10
N PHE A 23 5.80 0.46 -6.42
CA PHE A 23 6.16 1.63 -7.22
C PHE A 23 5.02 2.00 -8.16
N ALA A 24 4.86 3.30 -8.40
CA ALA A 24 3.83 3.79 -9.30
C ALA A 24 4.25 3.57 -10.75
N THR A 25 3.37 2.98 -11.56
CA THR A 25 3.60 2.81 -12.99
C THR A 25 3.11 4.01 -13.77
N GLN A 26 2.39 4.91 -13.12
CA GLN A 26 1.85 6.14 -13.71
C GLN A 26 1.61 7.12 -12.57
N ASP A 27 1.31 8.37 -12.91
CA ASP A 27 0.99 9.37 -11.90
C ASP A 27 -0.30 9.00 -11.19
N ILE A 28 -0.33 9.16 -9.87
CA ILE A 28 -1.49 8.85 -9.03
C ILE A 28 -1.86 10.10 -8.26
N LYS A 29 -3.12 10.49 -8.35
CA LYS A 29 -3.61 11.70 -7.67
C LYS A 29 -3.70 11.50 -6.16
N ASP A 30 -3.51 12.59 -5.42
CA ASP A 30 -3.79 12.65 -3.99
C ASP A 30 -5.22 12.18 -3.72
N GLY A 31 -5.41 11.40 -2.65
CA GLY A 31 -6.73 10.94 -2.25
C GLY A 31 -7.24 9.72 -3.00
N THR A 32 -6.37 9.01 -3.72
CA THR A 32 -6.77 7.83 -4.47
C THR A 32 -6.78 6.60 -3.57
N GLN A 33 -7.88 5.84 -3.59
CA GLN A 33 -7.95 4.54 -2.92
C GLN A 33 -7.33 3.49 -3.84
N LEU A 34 -6.32 2.80 -3.34
CA LEU A 34 -5.56 1.84 -4.14
C LEU A 34 -6.02 0.40 -3.95
N GLY A 35 -6.66 0.09 -2.82
CA GLY A 35 -7.16 -1.24 -2.56
C GLY A 35 -6.97 -1.66 -1.13
N ILE A 36 -7.20 -2.94 -0.86
CA ILE A 36 -7.15 -3.50 0.49
C ILE A 36 -5.73 -3.90 0.83
N THR A 37 -5.23 -3.44 1.97
CA THR A 37 -3.91 -3.84 2.46
C THR A 37 -3.99 -5.14 3.26
N HIS A 38 -5.03 -5.29 4.08
CA HIS A 38 -5.23 -6.53 4.81
C HIS A 38 -6.65 -6.62 5.34
N ILE A 39 -7.01 -7.83 5.75
CA ILE A 39 -8.32 -8.17 6.28
C ILE A 39 -8.10 -8.89 7.60
N LEU A 40 -8.91 -8.56 8.60
CA LEU A 40 -8.89 -9.27 9.89
C LEU A 40 -10.00 -10.31 9.89
N ILE A 41 -9.63 -11.57 9.98
CA ILE A 41 -10.59 -12.69 10.00
C ILE A 41 -10.22 -13.59 11.18
N ASN A 42 -11.17 -13.82 12.10
CA ASN A 42 -10.96 -14.70 13.26
C ASN A 42 -9.68 -14.35 14.02
N ASP A 43 -9.46 -13.05 14.25
CA ASP A 43 -8.30 -12.51 14.95
C ASP A 43 -6.98 -12.71 14.21
N GLU A 44 -7.03 -13.12 12.94
CA GLU A 44 -5.83 -13.24 12.11
C GLU A 44 -5.80 -12.12 11.08
N ILE A 45 -4.61 -11.54 10.90
CA ILE A 45 -4.40 -10.50 9.89
C ILE A 45 -3.92 -11.17 8.61
N ILE A 46 -4.72 -11.04 7.55
CA ILE A 46 -4.38 -11.58 6.23
C ILE A 46 -3.98 -10.42 5.34
N ARG A 47 -2.73 -10.41 4.89
CA ARG A 47 -2.20 -9.34 4.06
C ARG A 47 -2.40 -9.62 2.58
N SER A 48 -2.77 -8.57 1.85
CA SER A 48 -2.72 -8.59 0.40
C SER A 48 -1.31 -8.20 -0.07
N PRO A 49 -0.99 -8.31 -1.36
CA PRO A 49 0.29 -7.79 -1.88
C PRO A 49 0.49 -6.31 -1.58
N LEU A 50 -0.57 -5.50 -1.54
CA LEU A 50 -0.45 -4.10 -1.15
C LEU A 50 0.10 -3.96 0.26
N GLY A 51 -0.41 -4.75 1.20
CA GLY A 51 0.05 -4.70 2.59
C GLY A 51 1.36 -5.42 2.80
N GLY A 52 1.69 -6.39 1.94
CA GLY A 52 2.89 -7.21 2.10
C GLY A 52 4.15 -6.57 1.55
N PHE A 53 4.03 -5.70 0.54
CA PHE A 53 5.20 -5.13 -0.13
C PHE A 53 5.38 -3.64 0.09
N ILE A 54 4.47 -2.96 0.79
CA ILE A 54 4.64 -1.54 1.05
C ILE A 54 5.66 -1.34 2.17
N ASN A 55 6.62 -0.46 1.94
CA ASN A 55 7.67 -0.19 2.90
C ASN A 55 7.31 0.95 3.85
N HIS A 56 7.95 0.94 5.01
CA HIS A 56 7.74 1.96 6.03
C HIS A 56 8.60 3.18 5.77
N GLN A 57 8.05 4.37 6.01
CA GLN A 57 8.78 5.62 6.00
C GLN A 57 8.10 6.59 6.95
N ASP A 58 8.90 7.41 7.66
CA ASP A 58 8.33 8.36 8.62
C ASP A 58 7.58 9.50 7.94
N ASN A 59 7.94 9.82 6.70
CA ASN A 59 7.24 10.83 5.92
C ASN A 59 6.61 10.18 4.68
N PRO A 60 5.53 9.42 4.89
CA PRO A 60 4.97 8.58 3.83
C PRO A 60 4.12 9.36 2.84
N ASN A 61 3.84 8.74 1.70
CA ASN A 61 2.91 9.29 0.72
C ASN A 61 1.57 8.56 0.70
N CYS A 62 1.37 7.59 1.59
CA CYS A 62 0.12 6.85 1.72
C CYS A 62 -0.29 6.72 3.17
N VAL A 63 -1.57 6.44 3.37
CA VAL A 63 -2.14 6.19 4.68
C VAL A 63 -3.03 4.96 4.59
N ARG A 64 -3.13 4.24 5.70
CA ARG A 64 -4.01 3.09 5.83
C ARG A 64 -5.28 3.52 6.55
N ILE A 65 -6.43 3.22 5.95
CA ILE A 65 -7.73 3.59 6.51
C ILE A 65 -8.51 2.32 6.83
N PRO A 66 -8.74 2.03 8.11
CA PRO A 66 -9.54 0.85 8.49
C PRO A 66 -11.03 1.11 8.30
N VAL A 67 -11.74 0.12 7.76
CA VAL A 67 -13.20 0.15 7.61
C VAL A 67 -13.71 -1.24 7.96
N GLY A 68 -14.30 -1.38 9.15
CA GLY A 68 -14.74 -2.69 9.62
C GLY A 68 -13.53 -3.61 9.83
N ASN A 69 -13.58 -4.79 9.24
CA ASN A 69 -12.48 -5.75 9.34
C ASN A 69 -11.45 -5.61 8.23
N LYS A 70 -11.57 -4.59 7.39
CA LYS A 70 -10.66 -4.36 6.25
C LYS A 70 -9.90 -3.07 6.45
N SER A 71 -8.72 -3.00 5.85
CA SER A 71 -7.95 -1.75 5.81
C SER A 71 -7.62 -1.46 4.36
N TYR A 72 -7.74 -0.18 4.00
CA TYR A 72 -7.55 0.29 2.64
C TYR A 72 -6.35 1.22 2.57
N LEU A 73 -5.63 1.16 1.45
CA LEU A 73 -4.51 2.05 1.19
C LEU A 73 -4.98 3.24 0.38
N HIS A 74 -4.67 4.45 0.86
CA HIS A 74 -4.99 5.70 0.17
C HIS A 74 -3.74 6.55 0.02
N THR A 75 -3.64 7.26 -1.08
CA THR A 75 -2.58 8.25 -1.23
C THR A 75 -2.95 9.52 -0.45
N ILE A 76 -1.95 10.17 0.14
CA ILE A 76 -2.13 11.43 0.87
C ILE A 76 -1.38 12.57 0.21
N LYS A 77 -0.80 12.35 -0.95
CA LYS A 77 -0.23 13.37 -1.83
C LYS A 77 -0.15 12.77 -3.22
N GLN A 78 0.08 13.61 -4.22
CA GLN A 78 0.28 13.11 -5.57
C GLN A 78 1.55 12.26 -5.60
N ILE A 79 1.48 11.12 -6.30
CA ILE A 79 2.62 10.24 -6.49
C ILE A 79 2.93 10.22 -7.98
N ASN A 80 4.18 10.50 -8.34
CA ASN A 80 4.57 10.54 -9.73
C ASN A 80 5.04 9.17 -10.20
N GLN A 81 4.91 8.91 -11.49
CA GLN A 81 5.39 7.67 -12.09
C GLN A 81 6.82 7.38 -11.64
N GLY A 82 7.08 6.16 -11.21
CA GLY A 82 8.39 5.73 -10.76
C GLY A 82 8.67 5.95 -9.29
N GLU A 83 7.81 6.67 -8.57
CA GLU A 83 8.00 6.86 -7.14
C GLU A 83 7.54 5.64 -6.34
N GLU A 84 8.23 5.38 -5.24
CA GLU A 84 7.85 4.30 -4.34
C GLU A 84 6.73 4.76 -3.41
N LEU A 85 5.73 3.89 -3.19
CA LEU A 85 4.67 4.11 -2.23
C LEU A 85 5.15 3.67 -0.85
N THR A 86 4.90 4.51 0.15
CA THR A 86 5.36 4.26 1.51
C THR A 86 4.23 4.51 2.50
N LEU A 87 4.33 3.85 3.64
CA LEU A 87 3.32 3.88 4.68
C LEU A 87 4.01 3.97 6.03
N LYS A 88 3.48 4.75 6.94
CA LYS A 88 4.01 4.74 8.29
C LYS A 88 3.35 3.58 9.05
N TYR A 89 4.17 2.66 9.54
CA TYR A 89 3.67 1.47 10.23
C TYR A 89 3.22 1.85 11.64
N THR A 90 1.95 2.18 11.77
CA THR A 90 1.39 2.46 13.08
C THR A 90 0.47 1.36 13.57
N ILE A 91 0.00 0.53 12.64
CA ILE A 91 -0.95 -0.55 12.93
C ILE A 91 -0.38 -1.57 13.91
N TYR A 92 0.93 -1.78 13.88
CA TYR A 92 1.57 -2.80 14.71
C TYR A 92 2.03 -2.25 16.04
N LYS A 93 1.75 -1.03 16.29
CA LYS A 93 2.08 -0.41 17.54
C LYS A 93 1.04 -0.83 18.57
N VAL A 94 1.44 -1.53 19.50
CA VAL A 94 0.55 -2.05 20.54
C VAL A 94 0.92 -1.46 21.87
#